data_0889f762fa2c619e4f1a4ac7149723f9
#
_entry.id   0889f762fa2c619e4f1a4ac7149723f9
#
_cell.length_a   1.000
_cell.length_b   1.000
_cell.length_c   1.000
_cell.angle_alpha   90.00
_cell.angle_beta   90.00
_cell.angle_gamma   90.00
#
_symmetry.space_group_name_H-M   'P 1'
#
loop_
_entity.id
_entity.type
_entity.pdbx_description
1 polymer ?
#
loop_
_entity_poly.entity_id
_entity_poly.type
_entity_poly.pdbx_seq_one_letter_code
_entity_poly.pdbx_strand_id
1 'polypeptide(L)'
;MGQGVPMKSLRLLLALLLSISLVTLIPTNAVAADATPMINYVDNSGLSFLAVPAQWQTAGKSTYQWFVNGKAIKGATKLGFKATAKQKGQRIEFKETRNSTTVSSVVAKVGQVIVNIKPKAVFVGDQSNTVTVTPGVVSPKTSKVAYQWHKGPIDIPGAKSINYKPATGDQGFKIYVNAKYTAKGFTDTIVDSNEIAIPVVQRVYKQLWQEEFNAPAGSLLDPSIWTSEDGDGSKAAAGGGWGNRERQYYIPTLAKITTEGAVQIDAITTGANAYTCYYRGPCEWISAKYITKNKLGFKYGRMEARIKGPVGAGTWGAFWMLGADIDQRSWPWCGEIDVTELVGKNPNLNYGYLHGLLSGGFGGRGTTVDMPNGFANEYHTYAIDWLPDQIDWYVDGVLFGSQPKVDRDWVFDHEFYLIMNLAMGGNLGGPIESGLNKASMSFDWIRFSSINGVGEVIKR
;
A
#
# COMPACT_ATOMS: atom_id res chain seq x y z
N MET A 1 72.12 27.76 5.63
CA MET A 1 71.94 28.75 6.70
C MET A 1 70.60 28.50 7.27
N GLY A 2 70.47 27.99 8.33
CA GLY A 2 70.81 28.15 9.69
C GLY A 2 69.55 27.87 10.50
N GLN A 3 69.74 26.96 11.32
CA GLN A 3 69.52 26.79 12.77
C GLN A 3 68.04 26.61 13.20
N GLY A 4 67.62 25.62 13.74
CA GLY A 4 67.64 24.76 14.87
C GLY A 4 67.47 25.48 16.23
N VAL A 5 66.33 25.26 16.92
CA VAL A 5 66.14 25.65 18.35
C VAL A 5 65.41 24.49 19.10
N PRO A 6 65.83 24.18 20.34
CA PRO A 6 65.61 22.89 20.96
C PRO A 6 64.35 22.81 21.87
N MET A 7 63.93 21.57 22.09
CA MET A 7 62.97 21.18 23.11
C MET A 7 63.41 21.57 24.54
N LYS A 8 62.48 22.19 25.29
CA LYS A 8 62.57 22.23 26.76
C LYS A 8 61.46 21.41 27.38
N SER A 9 61.87 20.39 28.07
CA SER A 9 61.08 19.53 28.96
C SER A 9 60.47 20.32 30.10
N LEU A 10 59.21 20.22 30.34
CA LEU A 10 58.54 20.68 31.57
C LEU A 10 58.01 19.48 32.33
N ARG A 11 58.68 19.18 33.46
CA ARG A 11 58.22 18.20 34.45
C ARG A 11 57.02 18.79 35.19
N LEU A 12 55.87 18.11 35.15
CA LEU A 12 54.71 18.44 35.97
C LEU A 12 54.69 17.57 37.23
N LEU A 13 54.70 18.22 38.37
CA LEU A 13 54.58 17.62 39.68
C LEU A 13 53.21 16.96 39.85
N LEU A 14 53.25 15.70 40.29
CA LEU A 14 52.04 14.94 40.70
C LEU A 14 51.67 15.33 42.12
N ALA A 15 50.66 16.15 42.30
CA ALA A 15 50.02 16.38 43.61
C ALA A 15 48.88 15.39 43.80
N LEU A 16 49.07 14.42 44.66
CA LEU A 16 48.10 13.42 45.09
C LEU A 16 47.09 14.06 46.05
N LEU A 17 45.94 14.47 45.54
CA LEU A 17 44.80 14.84 46.38
C LEU A 17 43.93 13.59 46.57
N LEU A 18 44.02 13.00 47.76
CA LEU A 18 43.11 11.98 48.26
C LEU A 18 41.72 12.64 48.49
N SER A 19 40.83 12.58 47.52
CA SER A 19 39.40 12.85 47.75
C SER A 19 38.77 11.58 48.28
N ILE A 20 38.46 11.56 49.57
CA ILE A 20 37.58 10.57 50.19
C ILE A 20 36.19 10.82 49.63
N SER A 21 35.85 10.10 48.58
CA SER A 21 34.46 10.01 48.08
C SER A 21 33.67 9.19 49.10
N LEU A 22 32.84 9.89 49.84
CA LEU A 22 31.79 9.28 50.65
C LEU A 22 30.85 8.56 49.65
N VAL A 23 31.05 7.26 49.47
CA VAL A 23 30.10 6.41 48.77
C VAL A 23 28.88 6.32 49.68
N THR A 24 27.91 7.19 49.46
CA THR A 24 26.57 6.96 49.97
C THR A 24 26.09 5.67 49.32
N LEU A 25 26.07 4.59 50.09
CA LEU A 25 25.32 3.38 49.78
C LEU A 25 23.85 3.80 49.59
N ILE A 26 23.47 4.08 48.36
CA ILE A 26 22.06 4.06 47.97
C ILE A 26 21.64 2.62 48.19
N PRO A 27 20.65 2.34 49.04
CA PRO A 27 20.16 0.98 49.17
C PRO A 27 19.60 0.57 47.81
N THR A 28 20.26 -0.37 47.15
CA THR A 28 19.76 -1.04 45.94
C THR A 28 18.57 -1.92 46.32
N ASN A 29 17.46 -1.29 46.64
CA ASN A 29 16.21 -1.95 46.93
C ASN A 29 15.30 -1.85 45.72
N ALA A 30 15.60 -2.56 44.67
CA ALA A 30 14.61 -3.03 43.75
C ALA A 30 15.14 -4.27 43.03
N VAL A 31 15.04 -5.39 43.69
CA VAL A 31 15.22 -6.64 42.99
C VAL A 31 13.96 -6.90 42.18
N ALA A 32 14.02 -6.51 40.91
CA ALA A 32 12.97 -6.81 39.98
C ALA A 32 12.84 -8.33 39.85
N ALA A 33 11.62 -8.84 39.86
CA ALA A 33 11.36 -10.19 39.42
C ALA A 33 11.54 -10.24 37.89
N ASP A 34 12.25 -11.25 37.38
CA ASP A 34 12.45 -11.43 35.92
C ASP A 34 11.15 -11.71 35.19
N ALA A 35 10.11 -12.17 35.88
CA ALA A 35 8.77 -12.39 35.30
C ALA A 35 7.70 -12.12 36.39
N THR A 36 6.56 -11.58 35.94
CA THR A 36 5.38 -11.41 36.78
C THR A 36 4.71 -12.76 37.06
N PRO A 37 4.02 -12.91 38.22
CA PRO A 37 3.25 -14.13 38.47
C PRO A 37 2.13 -14.30 37.45
N MET A 38 1.82 -15.54 37.11
CA MET A 38 0.75 -15.89 36.22
C MET A 38 -0.42 -16.56 36.95
N ILE A 39 -1.64 -16.41 36.46
CA ILE A 39 -2.82 -17.09 36.98
C ILE A 39 -3.41 -18.00 35.92
N ASN A 40 -3.70 -19.23 36.31
CA ASN A 40 -4.24 -20.26 35.39
C ASN A 40 -5.48 -20.90 35.98
N TYR A 41 -6.37 -21.35 35.12
CA TYR A 41 -7.45 -22.24 35.53
C TYR A 41 -6.94 -23.65 35.73
N VAL A 42 -7.43 -24.33 36.77
CA VAL A 42 -7.12 -25.75 37.05
C VAL A 42 -8.20 -26.69 36.51
N ASP A 43 -9.34 -26.14 36.14
CA ASP A 43 -10.47 -26.89 35.56
C ASP A 43 -11.25 -26.03 34.54
N ASN A 44 -12.23 -26.62 33.88
CA ASN A 44 -13.06 -25.96 32.90
C ASN A 44 -14.28 -25.23 33.52
N SER A 45 -14.38 -25.10 34.84
CA SER A 45 -15.47 -24.37 35.50
C SER A 45 -15.33 -22.85 35.36
N GLY A 46 -14.10 -22.39 35.10
CA GLY A 46 -13.77 -20.96 35.09
C GLY A 46 -13.78 -20.30 36.46
N LEU A 47 -13.80 -21.12 37.52
CA LEU A 47 -13.88 -20.64 38.92
C LEU A 47 -12.65 -21.03 39.77
N SER A 48 -11.92 -22.06 39.40
CA SER A 48 -10.78 -22.56 40.16
C SER A 48 -9.45 -22.10 39.55
N PHE A 49 -8.60 -21.49 40.33
CA PHE A 49 -7.34 -20.85 39.90
C PHE A 49 -6.14 -21.46 40.62
N LEU A 50 -5.02 -21.50 39.93
CA LEU A 50 -3.70 -21.74 40.45
C LEU A 50 -2.74 -20.64 39.98
N ALA A 51 -2.13 -19.91 40.92
CA ALA A 51 -1.07 -18.97 40.59
C ALA A 51 0.25 -19.71 40.39
N VAL A 52 1.01 -19.25 39.39
CA VAL A 52 2.41 -19.57 39.18
C VAL A 52 3.23 -18.38 39.74
N PRO A 53 4.04 -18.58 40.76
CA PRO A 53 4.85 -17.49 41.37
C PRO A 53 5.77 -16.82 40.34
N ALA A 54 6.13 -15.58 40.62
CA ALA A 54 7.14 -14.86 39.85
C ALA A 54 8.53 -15.52 40.00
N GLN A 55 9.38 -15.31 39.00
CA GLN A 55 10.79 -15.70 39.11
C GLN A 55 11.57 -14.54 39.76
N TRP A 56 12.18 -14.82 40.88
CA TRP A 56 12.94 -13.85 41.65
C TRP A 56 14.44 -14.13 41.58
N GLN A 57 15.22 -13.08 41.38
CA GLN A 57 16.69 -13.18 41.36
C GLN A 57 17.28 -13.34 42.76
N THR A 58 16.52 -13.05 43.85
CA THR A 58 16.97 -13.14 45.23
C THR A 58 16.23 -14.20 46.01
N ALA A 59 16.95 -14.85 46.94
CA ALA A 59 16.35 -15.76 47.88
C ALA A 59 15.42 -15.04 48.86
N GLY A 60 14.40 -15.73 49.35
CA GLY A 60 13.46 -15.18 50.32
C GLY A 60 12.14 -15.90 50.34
N LYS A 61 11.39 -15.76 51.43
CA LYS A 61 10.00 -16.26 51.48
C LYS A 61 9.05 -15.28 50.81
N SER A 62 8.16 -15.82 49.95
CA SER A 62 7.06 -15.07 49.35
C SER A 62 5.81 -15.21 50.21
N THR A 63 5.04 -14.12 50.26
CA THR A 63 3.67 -14.11 50.76
C THR A 63 2.73 -13.84 49.61
N TYR A 64 1.50 -14.36 49.67
CA TYR A 64 0.55 -14.35 48.59
C TYR A 64 -0.77 -13.76 49.03
N GLN A 65 -1.48 -13.09 48.10
CA GLN A 65 -2.81 -12.57 48.35
C GLN A 65 -3.62 -12.53 47.03
N TRP A 66 -4.82 -13.07 47.05
CA TRP A 66 -5.79 -12.92 45.96
C TRP A 66 -6.69 -11.71 46.20
N PHE A 67 -7.04 -11.04 45.13
CA PHE A 67 -7.91 -9.88 45.09
C PHE A 67 -9.07 -10.12 44.12
N VAL A 68 -10.25 -9.64 44.49
CA VAL A 68 -11.42 -9.55 43.59
C VAL A 68 -11.93 -8.11 43.60
N ASN A 69 -12.09 -7.53 42.42
CA ASN A 69 -12.43 -6.11 42.21
C ASN A 69 -11.52 -5.16 43.02
N GLY A 70 -10.22 -5.48 43.11
CA GLY A 70 -9.21 -4.69 43.82
C GLY A 70 -9.23 -4.85 45.36
N LYS A 71 -10.15 -5.65 45.92
CA LYS A 71 -10.23 -5.90 47.35
C LYS A 71 -9.60 -7.24 47.70
N ALA A 72 -8.71 -7.24 48.70
CA ALA A 72 -8.11 -8.46 49.23
C ALA A 72 -9.16 -9.40 49.79
N ILE A 73 -9.07 -10.68 49.41
CA ILE A 73 -9.98 -11.70 49.91
C ILE A 73 -9.39 -12.27 51.20
N LYS A 74 -10.12 -12.11 52.32
CA LYS A 74 -9.67 -12.60 53.64
C LYS A 74 -9.32 -14.09 53.58
N GLY A 75 -8.11 -14.44 53.98
CA GLY A 75 -7.60 -15.80 54.04
C GLY A 75 -7.19 -16.43 52.69
N ALA A 76 -7.32 -15.73 51.59
CA ALA A 76 -6.90 -16.21 50.23
C ALA A 76 -5.39 -15.95 50.04
N THR A 77 -4.56 -16.61 50.82
CA THR A 77 -3.09 -16.45 50.88
C THR A 77 -2.31 -17.66 50.36
N LYS A 78 -2.99 -18.58 49.68
CA LYS A 78 -2.38 -19.75 49.02
C LYS A 78 -2.29 -19.54 47.51
N LEU A 79 -1.49 -20.34 46.83
CA LEU A 79 -1.38 -20.31 45.37
C LEU A 79 -2.73 -20.70 44.70
N GLY A 80 -3.46 -21.64 45.26
CA GLY A 80 -4.79 -22.02 44.80
C GLY A 80 -5.88 -21.11 45.35
N PHE A 81 -6.84 -20.75 44.49
CA PHE A 81 -8.04 -19.96 44.87
C PHE A 81 -9.25 -20.49 44.12
N LYS A 82 -10.39 -20.58 44.80
CA LYS A 82 -11.70 -20.91 44.18
C LYS A 82 -12.65 -19.75 44.35
N ALA A 83 -13.02 -19.16 43.22
CA ALA A 83 -14.05 -18.13 43.16
C ALA A 83 -15.43 -18.74 43.34
N THR A 84 -16.35 -17.98 43.85
CA THR A 84 -17.78 -18.32 43.91
C THR A 84 -18.48 -18.02 42.59
N ALA A 85 -19.60 -18.68 42.32
CA ALA A 85 -20.41 -18.39 41.13
C ALA A 85 -20.85 -16.91 41.03
N LYS A 86 -21.08 -16.24 42.18
CA LYS A 86 -21.40 -14.82 42.26
C LYS A 86 -20.25 -13.89 41.82
N GLN A 87 -19.03 -14.40 41.78
CA GLN A 87 -17.86 -13.65 41.37
C GLN A 87 -17.54 -13.80 39.86
N LYS A 88 -18.33 -14.58 39.11
CA LYS A 88 -18.20 -14.71 37.66
C LYS A 88 -18.31 -13.33 37.01
N GLY A 89 -17.38 -13.01 36.09
CA GLY A 89 -17.28 -11.70 35.45
C GLY A 89 -16.55 -10.61 36.26
N GLN A 90 -16.29 -10.84 37.56
CA GLN A 90 -15.54 -9.89 38.37
C GLN A 90 -14.05 -9.95 38.09
N ARG A 91 -13.35 -8.85 38.33
CA ARG A 91 -11.89 -8.74 38.14
C ARG A 91 -11.17 -9.54 39.20
N ILE A 92 -10.20 -10.37 38.80
CA ILE A 92 -9.35 -11.18 39.68
C ILE A 92 -7.88 -10.86 39.43
N GLU A 93 -7.10 -10.78 40.51
CA GLU A 93 -5.66 -10.49 40.51
C GLU A 93 -5.00 -11.31 41.63
N PHE A 94 -3.77 -11.74 41.37
CA PHE A 94 -2.90 -12.38 42.38
C PHE A 94 -1.67 -11.51 42.57
N LYS A 95 -1.30 -11.32 43.87
CA LYS A 95 -0.09 -10.58 44.24
C LYS A 95 0.84 -11.48 45.03
N GLU A 96 2.12 -11.35 44.74
CA GLU A 96 3.23 -11.98 45.47
C GLU A 96 4.13 -10.90 46.03
N THR A 97 4.44 -10.99 47.31
CA THR A 97 5.36 -10.08 48.01
C THR A 97 6.55 -10.84 48.54
N ARG A 98 7.77 -10.38 48.22
CA ARG A 98 9.03 -10.91 48.71
C ARG A 98 9.94 -9.73 49.09
N ASN A 99 10.55 -9.76 50.26
CA ASN A 99 11.47 -8.71 50.71
C ASN A 99 10.89 -7.29 50.51
N SER A 100 9.65 -7.08 50.90
CA SER A 100 8.90 -5.82 50.75
C SER A 100 8.58 -5.39 49.31
N THR A 101 9.01 -6.14 48.28
CA THR A 101 8.65 -5.91 46.87
C THR A 101 7.44 -6.73 46.53
N THR A 102 6.42 -6.09 45.95
CA THR A 102 5.19 -6.75 45.50
C THR A 102 5.11 -6.72 43.98
N VAL A 103 4.84 -7.89 43.38
CA VAL A 103 4.55 -8.05 41.98
C VAL A 103 3.13 -8.61 41.77
N SER A 104 2.49 -8.24 40.69
CA SER A 104 1.10 -8.62 40.39
C SER A 104 1.00 -9.43 39.13
N SER A 105 0.05 -10.36 39.10
CA SER A 105 -0.41 -11.00 37.84
C SER A 105 -1.13 -9.98 36.98
N VAL A 106 -1.45 -10.42 35.74
CA VAL A 106 -2.48 -9.72 34.96
C VAL A 106 -3.79 -9.65 35.71
N VAL A 107 -4.56 -8.57 35.51
CA VAL A 107 -5.94 -8.48 35.98
C VAL A 107 -6.84 -9.13 34.95
N ALA A 108 -7.46 -10.27 35.33
CA ALA A 108 -8.37 -11.02 34.47
C ALA A 108 -9.83 -10.92 34.98
N LYS A 109 -10.78 -11.50 34.28
CA LYS A 109 -12.16 -11.68 34.76
C LYS A 109 -12.43 -13.17 35.01
N VAL A 110 -13.09 -13.46 36.11
CA VAL A 110 -13.51 -14.83 36.45
C VAL A 110 -14.42 -15.40 35.35
N GLY A 111 -14.06 -16.54 34.80
CA GLY A 111 -14.79 -17.19 33.69
C GLY A 111 -14.51 -16.61 32.31
N GLN A 112 -13.48 -15.79 32.15
CA GLN A 112 -12.99 -15.29 30.86
C GLN A 112 -11.62 -15.93 30.55
N VAL A 113 -11.28 -16.12 29.27
CA VAL A 113 -9.91 -16.55 28.88
C VAL A 113 -8.89 -15.55 29.42
N ILE A 114 -7.90 -16.04 30.14
CA ILE A 114 -6.81 -15.23 30.71
C ILE A 114 -5.66 -15.19 29.75
N VAL A 115 -5.14 -14.00 29.46
CA VAL A 115 -3.90 -13.81 28.69
C VAL A 115 -2.83 -13.33 29.65
N ASN A 116 -1.99 -14.25 30.12
CA ASN A 116 -0.89 -13.98 31.07
C ASN A 116 0.27 -13.24 30.39
N ILE A 117 0.58 -13.59 29.15
CA ILE A 117 1.56 -12.91 28.32
C ILE A 117 0.89 -12.59 26.98
N LYS A 118 0.94 -11.33 26.58
CA LYS A 118 0.38 -10.90 25.30
C LYS A 118 1.14 -11.51 24.11
N PRO A 119 0.48 -11.68 22.96
CA PRO A 119 1.18 -12.03 21.72
C PRO A 119 2.18 -10.96 21.35
N LYS A 120 3.28 -11.35 20.72
CA LYS A 120 4.34 -10.44 20.28
C LYS A 120 4.58 -10.58 18.80
N ALA A 121 4.43 -9.47 18.06
CA ALA A 121 4.80 -9.39 16.67
C ALA A 121 6.30 -9.09 16.54
N VAL A 122 6.99 -9.77 15.63
CA VAL A 122 8.42 -9.62 15.34
C VAL A 122 8.70 -9.84 13.86
N PHE A 123 9.74 -9.20 13.30
CA PHE A 123 10.24 -9.54 11.98
C PHE A 123 10.91 -10.92 11.99
N VAL A 124 10.76 -11.67 10.88
CA VAL A 124 11.41 -12.96 10.68
C VAL A 124 12.69 -12.74 9.87
N GLY A 125 13.85 -12.76 10.54
CA GLY A 125 15.18 -12.60 9.92
C GLY A 125 15.47 -11.21 9.37
N ASP A 126 16.70 -10.99 8.92
CA ASP A 126 17.21 -9.68 8.48
C ASP A 126 16.73 -9.25 7.09
N GLN A 127 16.27 -10.19 6.28
CA GLN A 127 15.93 -9.97 4.87
C GLN A 127 14.51 -10.39 4.49
N SER A 128 13.73 -10.96 5.40
CA SER A 128 12.34 -11.28 5.11
C SER A 128 11.46 -10.11 5.49
N ASN A 129 10.75 -9.53 4.51
CA ASN A 129 9.68 -8.56 4.79
C ASN A 129 8.48 -9.23 5.48
N THR A 130 8.71 -10.30 6.25
CA THR A 130 7.64 -11.07 6.90
C THR A 130 7.64 -10.75 8.39
N VAL A 131 6.48 -10.44 8.91
CA VAL A 131 6.24 -10.31 10.35
C VAL A 131 5.53 -11.56 10.82
N THR A 132 5.95 -12.11 11.96
CA THR A 132 5.31 -13.26 12.59
C THR A 132 4.84 -12.90 14.00
N VAL A 133 3.88 -13.67 14.51
CA VAL A 133 3.39 -13.52 15.88
C VAL A 133 3.91 -14.66 16.74
N THR A 134 4.63 -14.32 17.82
CA THR A 134 4.80 -15.26 18.92
C THR A 134 3.49 -15.28 19.71
N PRO A 135 2.81 -16.43 19.82
CA PRO A 135 1.55 -16.52 20.54
C PRO A 135 1.70 -16.13 22.01
N GLY A 136 0.63 -15.56 22.57
CA GLY A 136 0.56 -15.26 23.99
C GLY A 136 0.48 -16.52 24.87
N VAL A 137 0.75 -16.36 26.15
CA VAL A 137 0.53 -17.41 27.16
C VAL A 137 -0.86 -17.25 27.75
N VAL A 138 -1.71 -18.25 27.55
CA VAL A 138 -3.13 -18.17 27.90
C VAL A 138 -3.60 -19.31 28.82
N SER A 139 -4.71 -19.06 29.51
CA SER A 139 -5.40 -20.08 30.29
C SER A 139 -6.94 -19.97 30.08
N PRO A 140 -7.63 -21.09 29.85
CA PRO A 140 -7.12 -22.48 29.84
C PRO A 140 -6.23 -22.76 28.63
N LYS A 141 -5.32 -23.75 28.74
CA LYS A 141 -4.40 -24.17 27.65
C LYS A 141 -5.15 -24.70 26.41
N THR A 142 -6.41 -25.08 26.55
CA THR A 142 -7.27 -25.50 25.44
C THR A 142 -7.81 -24.35 24.61
N SER A 143 -7.46 -23.11 24.93
CA SER A 143 -7.89 -21.92 24.16
C SER A 143 -7.36 -21.97 22.74
N LYS A 144 -8.27 -21.63 21.80
CA LYS A 144 -7.93 -21.41 20.39
C LYS A 144 -7.67 -19.94 20.18
N VAL A 145 -6.87 -19.60 19.16
CA VAL A 145 -6.57 -18.22 18.79
C VAL A 145 -6.93 -17.97 17.32
N ALA A 146 -7.52 -16.83 17.05
CA ALA A 146 -7.71 -16.29 15.71
C ALA A 146 -6.99 -14.93 15.65
N TYR A 147 -6.33 -14.66 14.53
CA TYR A 147 -5.58 -13.43 14.30
C TYR A 147 -6.25 -12.55 13.26
N GLN A 148 -6.09 -11.24 13.42
CA GLN A 148 -6.35 -10.22 12.41
C GLN A 148 -5.26 -9.17 12.51
N TRP A 149 -4.57 -8.91 11.38
CA TRP A 149 -3.58 -7.83 11.30
C TRP A 149 -4.25 -6.50 11.02
N HIS A 150 -3.68 -5.43 11.58
CA HIS A 150 -4.17 -4.07 11.49
C HIS A 150 -3.07 -3.12 11.05
N LYS A 151 -3.46 -2.10 10.29
CA LYS A 151 -2.65 -0.93 9.95
C LYS A 151 -3.30 0.30 10.62
N GLY A 152 -2.71 0.76 11.72
CA GLY A 152 -3.42 1.70 12.59
C GLY A 152 -4.81 1.13 13.01
N PRO A 153 -5.90 1.87 12.92
CA PRO A 153 -7.23 1.39 13.32
C PRO A 153 -7.93 0.52 12.26
N ILE A 154 -7.30 0.26 11.10
CA ILE A 154 -7.92 -0.39 9.94
C ILE A 154 -7.48 -1.84 9.84
N ASP A 155 -8.45 -2.75 9.68
CA ASP A 155 -8.16 -4.15 9.36
C ASP A 155 -7.44 -4.27 8.02
N ILE A 156 -6.37 -5.08 7.99
CA ILE A 156 -5.75 -5.46 6.72
C ILE A 156 -6.58 -6.62 6.15
N PRO A 157 -7.26 -6.43 5.00
CA PRO A 157 -8.17 -7.44 4.46
C PRO A 157 -7.48 -8.79 4.23
N GLY A 158 -8.10 -9.86 4.71
CA GLY A 158 -7.58 -11.23 4.52
C GLY A 158 -6.35 -11.61 5.36
N ALA A 159 -5.72 -10.67 6.07
CA ALA A 159 -4.51 -10.90 6.86
C ALA A 159 -4.85 -11.56 8.22
N LYS A 160 -5.13 -12.87 8.20
CA LYS A 160 -5.56 -13.68 9.37
C LYS A 160 -4.56 -14.76 9.76
N SER A 161 -3.43 -14.85 9.08
CA SER A 161 -2.39 -15.83 9.37
C SER A 161 -1.51 -15.37 10.54
N ILE A 162 -0.81 -16.33 11.17
CA ILE A 162 0.25 -16.07 12.15
C ILE A 162 1.41 -15.26 11.53
N ASN A 163 1.62 -15.42 10.22
CA ASN A 163 2.60 -14.66 9.45
C ASN A 163 1.87 -13.64 8.56
N TYR A 164 2.47 -12.47 8.47
CA TYR A 164 2.03 -11.42 7.56
C TYR A 164 3.23 -10.89 6.76
N LYS A 165 3.09 -10.81 5.44
CA LYS A 165 4.06 -10.14 4.58
C LYS A 165 3.53 -8.75 4.26
N PRO A 166 4.14 -7.69 4.83
CA PRO A 166 3.69 -6.33 4.54
C PRO A 166 3.75 -6.01 3.05
N ALA A 167 2.68 -5.41 2.55
CA ALA A 167 2.61 -4.87 1.20
C ALA A 167 3.34 -3.52 1.11
N THR A 168 3.60 -3.05 -0.11
CA THR A 168 4.20 -1.73 -0.32
C THR A 168 3.39 -0.61 0.35
N GLY A 169 2.05 -0.72 0.32
CA GLY A 169 1.15 0.23 0.97
C GLY A 169 1.16 0.24 2.50
N ASP A 170 1.91 -0.69 3.13
CA ASP A 170 2.09 -0.71 4.58
C ASP A 170 3.35 0.03 5.03
N GLN A 171 4.23 0.38 4.08
CA GLN A 171 5.48 1.08 4.37
C GLN A 171 5.22 2.43 5.06
N GLY A 172 6.02 2.73 6.08
CA GLY A 172 5.87 3.94 6.89
C GLY A 172 4.76 3.86 7.94
N PHE A 173 3.90 2.85 7.89
CA PHE A 173 2.87 2.65 8.90
C PHE A 173 3.33 1.68 10.00
N LYS A 174 2.64 1.76 11.13
CA LYS A 174 2.73 0.75 12.18
C LYS A 174 1.64 -0.28 11.99
N ILE A 175 2.02 -1.55 12.11
CA ILE A 175 1.09 -2.67 12.10
C ILE A 175 1.13 -3.42 13.43
N TYR A 176 0.04 -4.06 13.78
CA TYR A 176 -0.07 -4.94 14.94
C TYR A 176 -1.07 -6.06 14.64
N VAL A 177 -1.09 -7.10 15.49
CA VAL A 177 -2.08 -8.16 15.39
C VAL A 177 -3.05 -8.12 16.57
N ASN A 178 -4.32 -8.22 16.24
CA ASN A 178 -5.38 -8.49 17.19
C ASN A 178 -5.56 -10.01 17.33
N ALA A 179 -5.37 -10.54 18.54
CA ALA A 179 -5.49 -11.96 18.83
C ALA A 179 -6.74 -12.21 19.67
N LYS A 180 -7.72 -12.92 19.09
CA LYS A 180 -8.93 -13.35 19.76
C LYS A 180 -8.77 -14.77 20.29
N TYR A 181 -8.77 -14.92 21.61
CA TYR A 181 -8.69 -16.21 22.30
C TYR A 181 -10.07 -16.69 22.74
N THR A 182 -10.39 -17.94 22.42
CA THR A 182 -11.69 -18.56 22.73
C THR A 182 -11.49 -19.91 23.43
N ALA A 183 -12.33 -20.25 24.38
CA ALA A 183 -12.37 -21.57 25.01
C ALA A 183 -13.80 -21.92 25.41
N LYS A 184 -14.18 -23.23 25.30
CA LYS A 184 -15.51 -23.69 25.64
C LYS A 184 -15.84 -23.41 27.12
N GLY A 185 -16.93 -22.71 27.38
CA GLY A 185 -17.38 -22.37 28.72
C GLY A 185 -16.79 -21.07 29.29
N PHE A 186 -15.94 -20.38 28.51
CA PHE A 186 -15.33 -19.12 28.90
C PHE A 186 -15.77 -17.98 27.98
N THR A 187 -15.79 -16.77 28.51
CA THR A 187 -15.92 -15.57 27.69
C THR A 187 -14.62 -15.34 26.92
N ASP A 188 -14.73 -14.94 25.66
CA ASP A 188 -13.60 -14.65 24.79
C ASP A 188 -12.76 -13.47 25.34
N THR A 189 -11.48 -13.47 25.00
CA THR A 189 -10.57 -12.35 25.25
C THR A 189 -9.90 -11.95 23.96
N ILE A 190 -9.86 -10.64 23.71
CA ILE A 190 -9.16 -10.03 22.58
C ILE A 190 -8.06 -9.15 23.13
N VAL A 191 -6.85 -9.30 22.59
CA VAL A 191 -5.68 -8.48 22.98
C VAL A 191 -4.84 -8.16 21.75
N ASP A 192 -4.22 -6.99 21.76
CA ASP A 192 -3.30 -6.56 20.73
C ASP A 192 -1.86 -6.95 21.09
N SER A 193 -1.08 -7.27 20.05
CA SER A 193 0.38 -7.37 20.14
C SER A 193 1.01 -5.99 20.36
N ASN A 194 2.34 -5.96 20.44
CA ASN A 194 3.08 -4.72 20.18
C ASN A 194 2.91 -4.27 18.72
N GLU A 195 3.08 -2.97 18.50
CA GLU A 195 3.20 -2.39 17.16
C GLU A 195 4.59 -2.64 16.58
N ILE A 196 4.65 -2.83 15.25
CA ILE A 196 5.88 -2.88 14.45
C ILE A 196 5.79 -1.81 13.37
N ALA A 197 6.80 -0.93 13.30
CA ALA A 197 6.93 0.02 12.21
C ALA A 197 7.46 -0.70 10.96
N ILE A 198 6.73 -0.58 9.83
CA ILE A 198 7.17 -1.12 8.55
C ILE A 198 8.12 -0.11 7.90
N PRO A 199 9.37 -0.50 7.59
CA PRO A 199 10.33 0.41 6.98
C PRO A 199 9.83 0.94 5.63
N VAL A 200 10.12 2.20 5.35
CA VAL A 200 9.95 2.76 4.00
C VAL A 200 11.13 2.32 3.14
N VAL A 201 10.84 1.58 2.08
CA VAL A 201 11.86 1.21 1.09
C VAL A 201 11.91 2.33 0.06
N GLN A 202 13.04 3.02 -0.03
CA GLN A 202 13.23 4.05 -1.05
C GLN A 202 13.16 3.42 -2.45
N ARG A 203 12.34 4.00 -3.34
CA ARG A 203 12.24 3.56 -4.74
C ARG A 203 13.43 4.11 -5.51
N VAL A 204 14.21 3.20 -6.10
CA VAL A 204 15.31 3.52 -7.01
C VAL A 204 14.85 3.18 -8.41
N TYR A 205 14.82 4.19 -9.27
CA TYR A 205 14.39 4.06 -10.66
C TYR A 205 15.61 3.89 -11.57
N LYS A 206 15.54 2.90 -12.49
CA LYS A 206 16.52 2.73 -13.57
C LYS A 206 15.77 2.71 -14.89
N GLN A 207 16.02 3.71 -15.75
CA GLN A 207 15.38 3.80 -17.05
C GLN A 207 15.77 2.61 -17.92
N LEU A 208 14.78 1.96 -18.54
CA LEU A 208 14.89 0.79 -19.41
C LEU A 208 14.48 1.09 -20.84
N TRP A 209 13.57 2.05 -21.05
CA TRP A 209 13.08 2.45 -22.36
C TRP A 209 12.60 3.90 -22.33
N GLN A 210 12.65 4.54 -23.51
CA GLN A 210 12.10 5.88 -23.74
C GLN A 210 11.65 6.05 -25.19
N GLU A 211 10.68 6.96 -25.38
CA GLU A 211 10.23 7.54 -26.63
C GLU A 211 10.29 9.07 -26.49
N GLU A 212 11.15 9.70 -27.27
CA GLU A 212 11.38 11.16 -27.21
C GLU A 212 10.84 11.86 -28.48
N PHE A 213 10.13 11.16 -29.36
CA PHE A 213 9.51 11.67 -30.59
C PHE A 213 10.43 12.52 -31.48
N ASN A 214 11.70 12.14 -31.62
CA ASN A 214 12.76 12.91 -32.27
C ASN A 214 12.76 12.82 -33.83
N ALA A 215 11.71 12.24 -34.44
CA ALA A 215 11.62 12.20 -35.91
C ALA A 215 11.36 13.61 -36.48
N PRO A 216 11.65 13.85 -37.77
CA PRO A 216 11.39 15.16 -38.40
C PRO A 216 9.94 15.62 -38.26
N ALA A 217 9.71 16.92 -38.09
CA ALA A 217 8.39 17.49 -37.99
C ALA A 217 7.48 17.10 -39.17
N GLY A 218 6.23 16.77 -38.89
CA GLY A 218 5.26 16.27 -39.86
C GLY A 218 5.31 14.75 -40.10
N SER A 219 6.32 14.05 -39.56
CA SER A 219 6.40 12.59 -39.62
C SER A 219 5.28 11.93 -38.81
N LEU A 220 4.87 10.74 -39.24
CA LEU A 220 4.09 9.83 -38.41
C LEU A 220 5.02 9.17 -37.36
N LEU A 221 4.40 8.50 -36.39
CA LEU A 221 5.14 7.74 -35.38
C LEU A 221 5.88 6.55 -35.99
N ASP A 222 6.97 6.13 -35.35
CA ASP A 222 7.80 5.01 -35.76
C ASP A 222 6.98 3.72 -35.86
N PRO A 223 6.81 3.14 -37.07
CA PRO A 223 6.00 1.94 -37.24
C PRO A 223 6.63 0.68 -36.65
N SER A 224 7.90 0.72 -36.22
CA SER A 224 8.52 -0.40 -35.47
C SER A 224 8.04 -0.48 -34.02
N ILE A 225 7.53 0.63 -33.49
CA ILE A 225 7.04 0.75 -32.10
C ILE A 225 5.51 0.89 -32.08
N TRP A 226 4.97 1.73 -32.95
CA TRP A 226 3.59 2.15 -32.91
C TRP A 226 2.77 1.59 -34.08
N THR A 227 1.52 1.24 -33.81
CA THR A 227 0.50 0.92 -34.81
C THR A 227 -0.65 1.88 -34.64
N SER A 228 -1.12 2.50 -35.71
CA SER A 228 -2.38 3.24 -35.69
C SER A 228 -3.54 2.25 -35.59
N GLU A 229 -4.46 2.50 -34.67
CA GLU A 229 -5.69 1.71 -34.52
C GLU A 229 -6.83 2.49 -35.13
N ASP A 230 -7.08 2.23 -36.44
CA ASP A 230 -7.97 3.02 -37.28
C ASP A 230 -9.44 2.60 -37.12
N GLY A 231 -10.34 3.54 -37.30
CA GLY A 231 -11.79 3.27 -37.34
C GLY A 231 -12.56 3.94 -36.18
N ASP A 232 -13.80 3.50 -36.06
CA ASP A 232 -14.77 3.97 -35.07
C ASP A 232 -15.06 2.91 -33.98
N GLY A 233 -14.28 1.84 -33.94
CA GLY A 233 -14.47 0.73 -33.03
C GLY A 233 -15.57 -0.27 -33.44
N SER A 234 -16.25 -0.08 -34.56
CA SER A 234 -17.33 -1.01 -35.02
C SER A 234 -16.86 -2.45 -35.25
N LYS A 235 -15.55 -2.63 -35.45
CA LYS A 235 -14.90 -3.94 -35.60
C LYS A 235 -14.30 -4.47 -34.31
N ALA A 236 -14.26 -3.66 -33.27
CA ALA A 236 -13.75 -4.07 -31.95
C ALA A 236 -14.76 -4.95 -31.23
N ALA A 237 -14.28 -5.85 -30.37
CA ALA A 237 -15.15 -6.71 -29.56
C ALA A 237 -16.11 -5.91 -28.67
N ALA A 238 -15.72 -4.70 -28.27
CA ALA A 238 -16.52 -3.79 -27.46
C ALA A 238 -17.67 -3.11 -28.23
N GLY A 239 -17.68 -3.22 -29.56
CA GLY A 239 -18.71 -2.62 -30.45
C GLY A 239 -18.42 -1.17 -30.84
N GLY A 240 -19.37 -0.56 -31.53
CA GLY A 240 -19.25 0.77 -32.12
C GLY A 240 -19.00 1.88 -31.08
N GLY A 241 -18.23 2.89 -31.46
CA GLY A 241 -17.76 3.96 -30.56
C GLY A 241 -16.84 3.43 -29.49
N TRP A 242 -16.05 2.40 -29.80
CA TRP A 242 -15.08 1.73 -28.88
C TRP A 242 -15.70 1.25 -27.56
N GLY A 243 -17.02 0.93 -27.57
CA GLY A 243 -17.77 0.55 -26.37
C GLY A 243 -18.23 1.72 -25.50
N ASN A 244 -17.74 2.93 -25.76
CA ASN A 244 -17.98 4.13 -24.97
C ASN A 244 -18.90 5.16 -25.65
N ARG A 245 -19.45 4.85 -26.83
CA ARG A 245 -20.24 5.79 -27.65
C ARG A 245 -19.46 7.02 -28.08
N GLU A 246 -18.14 6.86 -28.29
CA GLU A 246 -17.26 7.91 -28.78
C GLU A 246 -17.64 8.34 -30.20
N ARG A 247 -17.41 9.61 -30.55
CA ARG A 247 -17.97 10.25 -31.77
C ARG A 247 -16.95 10.41 -32.90
N GLN A 248 -15.68 10.06 -32.69
CA GLN A 248 -14.64 10.17 -33.70
C GLN A 248 -14.41 8.87 -34.48
N TYR A 249 -13.85 9.02 -35.68
CA TYR A 249 -13.18 7.99 -36.42
C TYR A 249 -11.66 8.21 -36.34
N TYR A 250 -10.88 7.23 -35.93
CA TYR A 250 -9.45 7.34 -35.87
C TYR A 250 -8.77 7.10 -37.19
N ILE A 251 -7.80 7.98 -37.54
CA ILE A 251 -6.94 7.87 -38.72
C ILE A 251 -5.49 8.24 -38.34
N PRO A 252 -4.47 7.61 -39.00
CA PRO A 252 -3.08 7.78 -38.58
C PRO A 252 -2.55 9.20 -38.75
N THR A 253 -3.04 9.92 -39.76
CA THR A 253 -2.51 11.23 -40.14
C THR A 253 -2.80 12.37 -39.17
N LEU A 254 -3.62 12.12 -38.15
CA LEU A 254 -3.94 13.10 -37.10
C LEU A 254 -3.06 12.98 -35.87
N ALA A 255 -2.02 12.13 -35.89
CA ALA A 255 -0.93 12.15 -34.93
C ALA A 255 0.37 12.40 -35.66
N LYS A 256 1.06 13.51 -35.39
CA LYS A 256 2.29 13.92 -36.08
C LYS A 256 3.32 14.49 -35.11
N ILE A 257 4.58 14.29 -35.44
CA ILE A 257 5.68 14.95 -34.74
C ILE A 257 5.63 16.46 -35.04
N THR A 258 5.75 17.27 -34.00
CA THR A 258 5.78 18.73 -34.09
C THR A 258 7.22 19.24 -34.31
N THR A 259 7.35 20.55 -34.53
CA THR A 259 8.67 21.22 -34.63
C THR A 259 9.41 21.26 -33.30
N GLU A 260 8.68 21.13 -32.19
CA GLU A 260 9.21 21.11 -30.83
C GLU A 260 9.65 19.71 -30.38
N GLY A 261 9.50 18.68 -31.24
CA GLY A 261 9.89 17.31 -30.90
C GLY A 261 8.89 16.58 -29.99
N ALA A 262 7.61 16.92 -30.11
CA ALA A 262 6.51 16.22 -29.42
C ALA A 262 5.60 15.56 -30.45
N VAL A 263 4.87 14.51 -30.10
CA VAL A 263 3.75 14.05 -30.94
C VAL A 263 2.49 14.81 -30.54
N GLN A 264 1.81 15.41 -31.52
CA GLN A 264 0.51 16.03 -31.34
C GLN A 264 -0.57 15.18 -31.99
N ILE A 265 -1.59 14.86 -31.22
CA ILE A 265 -2.83 14.23 -31.67
C ILE A 265 -3.88 15.32 -31.81
N ASP A 266 -4.38 15.52 -33.03
CA ASP A 266 -5.47 16.42 -33.33
C ASP A 266 -6.81 15.65 -33.40
N ALA A 267 -7.89 16.28 -32.93
CA ALA A 267 -9.25 15.90 -33.21
C ALA A 267 -9.90 17.07 -33.98
N ILE A 268 -10.45 16.81 -35.15
CA ILE A 268 -11.02 17.85 -36.05
C ILE A 268 -12.34 17.39 -36.69
N THR A 269 -13.18 18.34 -37.03
CA THR A 269 -14.44 18.10 -37.78
C THR A 269 -14.23 18.12 -39.29
N THR A 270 -13.22 18.89 -39.75
CA THR A 270 -12.94 19.01 -41.21
C THR A 270 -12.59 17.65 -41.83
N GLY A 271 -13.32 17.25 -42.84
CA GLY A 271 -13.11 15.96 -43.52
C GLY A 271 -13.70 14.74 -42.80
N ALA A 272 -14.26 14.89 -41.62
CA ALA A 272 -14.83 13.79 -40.85
C ALA A 272 -16.00 13.11 -41.60
N ASN A 273 -16.78 13.87 -42.35
CA ASN A 273 -17.92 13.39 -43.10
C ASN A 273 -17.56 12.44 -44.28
N ALA A 274 -16.28 12.29 -44.61
CA ALA A 274 -15.80 11.29 -45.54
C ALA A 274 -15.83 9.85 -44.95
N TYR A 275 -15.98 9.72 -43.63
CA TYR A 275 -16.01 8.44 -42.91
C TYR A 275 -17.43 8.15 -42.42
N THR A 276 -17.76 6.86 -42.29
CA THR A 276 -19.02 6.41 -41.70
C THR A 276 -18.79 5.86 -40.32
N CYS A 277 -19.52 6.39 -39.34
CA CYS A 277 -19.41 5.99 -37.95
C CYS A 277 -20.45 4.97 -37.51
N TYR A 278 -20.28 4.35 -36.37
CA TYR A 278 -21.11 3.28 -35.80
C TYR A 278 -22.60 3.64 -35.73
N TYR A 279 -22.94 4.91 -35.61
CA TYR A 279 -24.32 5.39 -35.68
C TYR A 279 -24.88 5.46 -37.12
N ARG A 280 -24.14 4.89 -38.09
CA ARG A 280 -24.53 4.75 -39.52
C ARG A 280 -24.82 6.09 -40.23
N GLY A 281 -24.06 7.10 -39.87
CA GLY A 281 -24.05 8.41 -40.47
C GLY A 281 -22.64 8.88 -40.78
N PRO A 282 -22.46 10.03 -41.44
CA PRO A 282 -21.18 10.66 -41.57
C PRO A 282 -20.60 10.91 -40.16
N CYS A 283 -19.29 10.62 -39.98
CA CYS A 283 -18.65 10.91 -38.72
C CYS A 283 -18.61 12.41 -38.42
N GLU A 284 -18.72 12.78 -37.19
CA GLU A 284 -18.67 14.19 -36.75
C GLU A 284 -17.22 14.64 -36.52
N TRP A 285 -16.35 13.71 -36.12
CA TRP A 285 -14.96 13.96 -35.78
C TRP A 285 -14.04 12.91 -36.38
N ILE A 286 -12.80 13.33 -36.71
CA ILE A 286 -11.65 12.42 -36.91
C ILE A 286 -10.57 12.76 -35.93
N SER A 287 -9.82 11.74 -35.46
CA SER A 287 -8.75 11.87 -34.51
C SER A 287 -7.71 10.78 -34.72
N ALA A 288 -6.80 10.52 -33.73
CA ALA A 288 -5.86 9.40 -33.83
C ALA A 288 -5.79 8.61 -32.53
N LYS A 289 -5.49 7.31 -32.70
CA LYS A 289 -5.20 6.35 -31.65
C LYS A 289 -4.00 5.51 -32.07
N TYR A 290 -2.99 5.42 -31.20
CA TYR A 290 -1.79 4.63 -31.44
C TYR A 290 -1.54 3.66 -30.31
N ILE A 291 -1.11 2.44 -30.66
CA ILE A 291 -0.90 1.33 -29.73
C ILE A 291 0.46 0.67 -29.97
N THR A 292 1.04 0.06 -28.95
CA THR A 292 2.27 -0.73 -29.07
C THR A 292 2.02 -2.24 -29.13
N LYS A 293 0.76 -2.67 -29.23
CA LYS A 293 0.37 -4.09 -29.27
C LYS A 293 1.17 -4.88 -30.29
N ASN A 294 1.65 -6.06 -29.90
CA ASN A 294 2.48 -6.98 -30.71
C ASN A 294 3.85 -6.44 -31.15
N LYS A 295 4.30 -5.31 -30.62
CA LYS A 295 5.62 -4.71 -30.88
C LYS A 295 6.39 -4.47 -29.60
N LEU A 296 5.75 -3.82 -28.63
CA LEU A 296 6.35 -3.43 -27.37
C LEU A 296 5.36 -3.58 -26.23
N GLY A 297 5.76 -4.34 -25.22
CA GLY A 297 5.00 -4.56 -24.00
C GLY A 297 5.83 -4.24 -22.77
N PHE A 298 5.13 -4.09 -21.65
CA PHE A 298 5.70 -3.74 -20.36
C PHE A 298 5.09 -4.60 -19.27
N LYS A 299 5.85 -4.87 -18.24
CA LYS A 299 5.36 -5.53 -17.06
C LYS A 299 6.00 -4.92 -15.83
N TYR A 300 5.18 -4.44 -14.89
CA TYR A 300 5.61 -3.73 -13.68
C TYR A 300 6.43 -2.46 -13.99
N GLY A 301 7.12 -1.91 -12.99
CA GLY A 301 7.97 -0.73 -13.16
C GLY A 301 7.21 0.60 -13.15
N ARG A 302 7.93 1.67 -13.44
CA ARG A 302 7.36 3.02 -13.57
C ARG A 302 7.14 3.35 -15.04
N MET A 303 5.89 3.58 -15.41
CA MET A 303 5.48 4.15 -16.69
C MET A 303 5.15 5.62 -16.49
N GLU A 304 5.77 6.50 -17.26
CA GLU A 304 5.49 7.93 -17.18
C GLU A 304 5.52 8.60 -18.55
N ALA A 305 4.70 9.63 -18.70
CA ALA A 305 4.64 10.45 -19.89
C ALA A 305 4.47 11.92 -19.54
N ARG A 306 5.09 12.81 -20.33
CA ARG A 306 4.90 14.23 -20.22
C ARG A 306 3.89 14.68 -21.26
N ILE A 307 2.73 15.14 -20.79
CA ILE A 307 1.54 15.34 -21.63
C ILE A 307 0.97 16.73 -21.37
N LYS A 308 0.53 17.39 -22.46
CA LYS A 308 -0.35 18.55 -22.43
C LYS A 308 -1.72 18.13 -22.90
N GLY A 309 -2.73 18.26 -22.05
CA GLY A 309 -4.08 17.78 -22.28
C GLY A 309 -4.88 18.62 -23.27
N PRO A 310 -6.03 18.11 -23.74
CA PRO A 310 -6.88 18.81 -24.69
C PRO A 310 -7.75 19.88 -24.02
N VAL A 311 -8.18 20.87 -24.80
CA VAL A 311 -9.11 21.93 -24.38
C VAL A 311 -10.50 21.68 -24.98
N GLY A 312 -11.54 22.06 -24.24
CA GLY A 312 -12.94 22.08 -24.69
C GLY A 312 -13.76 20.91 -24.14
N ALA A 313 -15.00 21.19 -23.72
CA ALA A 313 -15.90 20.14 -23.25
C ALA A 313 -16.21 19.15 -24.37
N GLY A 314 -16.25 17.87 -24.02
CA GLY A 314 -16.40 16.77 -24.97
C GLY A 314 -15.09 16.16 -25.43
N THR A 315 -13.92 16.72 -25.12
CA THR A 315 -12.63 16.06 -25.35
C THR A 315 -12.36 15.04 -24.25
N TRP A 316 -11.68 13.95 -24.62
CA TRP A 316 -11.26 12.88 -23.70
C TRP A 316 -9.94 12.31 -24.20
N GLY A 317 -8.84 12.89 -23.72
CA GLY A 317 -7.49 12.42 -23.99
C GLY A 317 -7.08 11.38 -22.98
N ALA A 318 -6.40 10.31 -23.42
CA ALA A 318 -5.96 9.24 -22.52
C ALA A 318 -4.56 8.71 -22.85
N PHE A 319 -3.83 8.34 -21.80
CA PHE A 319 -2.63 7.54 -21.84
C PHE A 319 -2.82 6.36 -20.89
N TRP A 320 -2.86 5.16 -21.46
CA TRP A 320 -3.35 3.98 -20.77
C TRP A 320 -2.75 2.69 -21.31
N MET A 321 -3.06 1.57 -20.71
CA MET A 321 -2.52 0.26 -21.04
C MET A 321 -3.60 -0.82 -21.01
N LEU A 322 -3.52 -1.79 -21.92
CA LEU A 322 -4.34 -3.00 -21.90
C LEU A 322 -3.46 -4.25 -21.82
N GLY A 323 -3.99 -5.29 -21.18
CA GLY A 323 -3.34 -6.59 -21.13
C GLY A 323 -3.06 -7.14 -22.53
N ALA A 324 -1.82 -7.60 -22.75
CA ALA A 324 -1.37 -8.10 -24.07
C ALA A 324 -2.09 -9.38 -24.50
N ASP A 325 -2.76 -10.04 -23.59
CA ASP A 325 -3.58 -11.24 -23.81
C ASP A 325 -5.04 -10.96 -24.17
N ILE A 326 -5.37 -9.71 -24.56
CA ILE A 326 -6.74 -9.27 -24.89
C ILE A 326 -7.41 -10.12 -25.97
N ASP A 327 -6.65 -10.70 -26.89
CA ASP A 327 -7.19 -11.57 -27.95
C ASP A 327 -7.61 -12.95 -27.41
N GLN A 328 -7.06 -13.38 -26.26
CA GLN A 328 -7.39 -14.63 -25.57
C GLN A 328 -8.35 -14.41 -24.41
N ARG A 329 -8.14 -13.32 -23.68
CA ARG A 329 -8.97 -12.87 -22.57
C ARG A 329 -9.57 -11.52 -22.93
N SER A 330 -10.78 -11.49 -23.45
CA SER A 330 -11.43 -10.22 -23.78
C SER A 330 -11.46 -9.26 -22.57
N TRP A 331 -11.60 -7.98 -22.83
CA TRP A 331 -11.88 -6.99 -21.78
C TRP A 331 -13.14 -7.37 -20.99
N PRO A 332 -13.19 -7.27 -19.67
CA PRO A 332 -12.19 -6.69 -18.77
C PRO A 332 -11.18 -7.70 -18.15
N TRP A 333 -11.20 -8.96 -18.56
CA TRP A 333 -10.36 -10.01 -17.98
C TRP A 333 -8.87 -9.87 -18.32
N CYS A 334 -8.54 -9.18 -19.41
CA CYS A 334 -7.17 -8.82 -19.74
C CYS A 334 -6.61 -7.72 -18.86
N GLY A 335 -7.45 -6.98 -18.11
CA GLY A 335 -7.07 -5.82 -17.33
C GLY A 335 -6.80 -4.56 -18.15
N GLU A 336 -7.04 -3.40 -17.53
CA GLU A 336 -6.80 -2.06 -18.09
C GLU A 336 -6.21 -1.17 -16.98
N ILE A 337 -5.16 -0.42 -17.29
CA ILE A 337 -4.50 0.52 -16.39
C ILE A 337 -4.50 1.89 -17.07
N ASP A 338 -5.27 2.82 -16.54
CA ASP A 338 -5.29 4.20 -17.00
C ASP A 338 -4.30 5.01 -16.20
N VAL A 339 -3.17 5.35 -16.86
CA VAL A 339 -2.14 6.22 -16.26
C VAL A 339 -2.72 7.61 -16.07
N THR A 340 -3.43 8.10 -17.07
CA THR A 340 -4.16 9.37 -17.01
C THR A 340 -5.31 9.40 -18.01
N GLU A 341 -6.43 9.99 -17.58
CA GLU A 341 -7.54 10.39 -18.43
C GLU A 341 -7.84 11.88 -18.23
N LEU A 342 -7.80 12.66 -19.29
CA LEU A 342 -7.91 14.11 -19.31
C LEU A 342 -9.20 14.52 -20.02
N VAL A 343 -10.20 14.91 -19.25
CA VAL A 343 -11.57 15.12 -19.72
C VAL A 343 -11.91 16.61 -19.76
N GLY A 344 -12.07 17.18 -20.96
CA GLY A 344 -12.17 18.63 -21.14
C GLY A 344 -13.37 19.32 -20.48
N LYS A 345 -14.45 18.57 -20.11
CA LYS A 345 -15.53 19.14 -19.27
C LYS A 345 -15.11 19.35 -17.82
N ASN A 346 -14.02 18.71 -17.37
CA ASN A 346 -13.43 18.84 -16.03
C ASN A 346 -11.94 19.19 -16.15
N PRO A 347 -11.57 20.38 -16.70
CA PRO A 347 -10.20 20.67 -17.11
C PRO A 347 -9.20 20.72 -15.96
N ASN A 348 -9.68 20.77 -14.74
CA ASN A 348 -8.87 20.82 -13.51
C ASN A 348 -8.83 19.48 -12.78
N LEU A 349 -9.25 18.36 -13.40
CA LEU A 349 -9.31 17.08 -12.73
C LEU A 349 -8.60 16.01 -13.57
N ASN A 350 -7.61 15.35 -12.99
CA ASN A 350 -6.98 14.17 -13.57
C ASN A 350 -7.55 12.90 -12.96
N TYR A 351 -7.72 11.86 -13.78
CA TYR A 351 -8.21 10.54 -13.37
C TYR A 351 -7.12 9.51 -13.61
N GLY A 352 -6.91 8.63 -12.60
CA GLY A 352 -6.18 7.37 -12.73
C GLY A 352 -7.13 6.23 -12.39
N TYR A 353 -7.15 5.17 -13.21
CA TYR A 353 -8.15 4.12 -13.05
C TYR A 353 -7.59 2.71 -13.31
N LEU A 354 -8.23 1.68 -12.76
CA LEU A 354 -8.01 0.27 -13.09
C LEU A 354 -9.35 -0.35 -13.46
N HIS A 355 -9.39 -1.11 -14.54
CA HIS A 355 -10.53 -1.93 -14.90
C HIS A 355 -10.11 -3.40 -14.99
N GLY A 356 -10.89 -4.29 -14.36
CA GLY A 356 -10.57 -5.71 -14.31
C GLY A 356 -11.47 -6.48 -13.37
N LEU A 357 -11.06 -7.70 -13.02
CA LEU A 357 -11.67 -8.46 -11.95
C LEU A 357 -11.13 -7.91 -10.61
N LEU A 358 -11.99 -7.30 -9.83
CA LEU A 358 -11.67 -6.70 -8.54
C LEU A 358 -12.71 -7.16 -7.51
N SER A 359 -12.30 -7.89 -6.48
CA SER A 359 -13.08 -8.27 -5.29
C SER A 359 -14.52 -8.73 -5.55
N GLY A 360 -14.67 -9.87 -6.25
CA GLY A 360 -15.99 -10.53 -6.37
C GLY A 360 -16.82 -10.13 -7.57
N GLY A 361 -16.21 -9.52 -8.58
CA GLY A 361 -16.87 -9.23 -9.85
C GLY A 361 -16.09 -8.29 -10.75
N PHE A 362 -16.69 -7.98 -11.91
CA PHE A 362 -16.23 -6.93 -12.77
C PHE A 362 -16.41 -5.57 -12.10
N GLY A 363 -15.37 -4.75 -12.11
CA GLY A 363 -15.42 -3.41 -11.55
C GLY A 363 -14.23 -2.56 -11.98
N GLY A 364 -14.37 -1.25 -11.72
CA GLY A 364 -13.29 -0.28 -11.84
C GLY A 364 -12.95 0.29 -10.47
N ARG A 365 -11.68 0.61 -10.25
CA ARG A 365 -11.20 1.36 -9.08
C ARG A 365 -10.30 2.47 -9.54
N GLY A 366 -10.61 3.67 -9.12
CA GLY A 366 -9.87 4.84 -9.54
C GLY A 366 -9.63 5.83 -8.42
N THR A 367 -8.89 6.83 -8.78
CA THR A 367 -8.54 7.97 -7.95
C THR A 367 -8.51 9.22 -8.82
N THR A 368 -8.70 10.37 -8.21
CA THR A 368 -8.65 11.66 -8.90
C THR A 368 -7.76 12.63 -8.12
N VAL A 369 -7.22 13.61 -8.84
CA VAL A 369 -6.49 14.71 -8.22
C VAL A 369 -6.88 16.04 -8.88
N ASP A 370 -7.07 17.06 -8.07
CA ASP A 370 -7.27 18.42 -8.52
C ASP A 370 -5.96 19.00 -9.10
N MET A 371 -6.08 19.61 -10.27
CA MET A 371 -5.02 20.32 -10.98
C MET A 371 -5.41 21.80 -11.07
N PRO A 372 -5.03 22.63 -10.10
CA PRO A 372 -5.57 23.99 -9.98
C PRO A 372 -5.36 24.87 -11.21
N ASN A 373 -4.28 24.64 -11.97
CA ASN A 373 -3.97 25.39 -13.20
C ASN A 373 -4.54 24.71 -14.46
N GLY A 374 -5.17 23.53 -14.31
CA GLY A 374 -5.68 22.70 -15.41
C GLY A 374 -4.57 21.98 -16.18
N PHE A 375 -4.95 20.88 -16.82
CA PHE A 375 -4.02 20.01 -17.57
C PHE A 375 -3.71 20.48 -18.99
N ALA A 376 -4.38 21.52 -19.46
CA ALA A 376 -4.27 21.96 -20.86
C ALA A 376 -3.36 23.18 -21.05
N ASN A 377 -3.01 23.90 -19.98
CA ASN A 377 -2.23 25.13 -20.07
C ASN A 377 -0.73 24.88 -20.25
N GLU A 378 -0.23 23.79 -19.67
CA GLU A 378 1.18 23.40 -19.70
C GLU A 378 1.35 21.87 -19.74
N TYR A 379 2.58 21.42 -19.95
CA TYR A 379 2.91 20.02 -19.87
C TYR A 379 3.03 19.58 -18.42
N HIS A 380 2.36 18.47 -18.07
CA HIS A 380 2.48 17.77 -16.80
C HIS A 380 3.06 16.38 -16.99
N THR A 381 3.71 15.84 -15.97
CA THR A 381 4.19 14.47 -15.97
C THR A 381 3.19 13.58 -15.24
N TYR A 382 2.61 12.63 -15.96
CA TYR A 382 1.70 11.62 -15.42
C TYR A 382 2.43 10.30 -15.32
N ALA A 383 2.32 9.62 -14.19
CA ALA A 383 3.03 8.36 -14.01
C ALA A 383 2.26 7.37 -13.13
N ILE A 384 2.59 6.09 -13.34
CA ILE A 384 2.28 5.02 -12.40
C ILE A 384 3.56 4.33 -11.93
N ASP A 385 3.59 3.93 -10.67
CA ASP A 385 4.47 2.88 -10.18
C ASP A 385 3.66 1.60 -10.10
N TRP A 386 3.89 0.71 -11.03
CA TRP A 386 3.21 -0.57 -11.11
C TRP A 386 4.09 -1.65 -10.49
N LEU A 387 3.73 -2.08 -9.28
CA LEU A 387 4.41 -3.11 -8.50
C LEU A 387 3.58 -4.41 -8.50
N PRO A 388 4.16 -5.56 -8.15
CA PRO A 388 3.43 -6.84 -8.12
C PRO A 388 2.21 -6.86 -7.17
N ASP A 389 2.20 -5.98 -6.18
CA ASP A 389 1.20 -5.93 -5.11
C ASP A 389 0.51 -4.57 -4.98
N GLN A 390 0.81 -3.61 -5.87
CA GLN A 390 0.24 -2.26 -5.78
C GLN A 390 0.45 -1.48 -7.08
N ILE A 391 -0.46 -0.57 -7.38
CA ILE A 391 -0.30 0.47 -8.41
C ILE A 391 -0.53 1.82 -7.75
N ASP A 392 0.42 2.73 -7.94
CA ASP A 392 0.42 4.09 -7.42
C ASP A 392 0.40 5.08 -8.57
N TRP A 393 -0.40 6.16 -8.45
CA TRP A 393 -0.49 7.22 -9.47
C TRP A 393 0.16 8.51 -9.01
N TYR A 394 0.82 9.18 -9.95
CA TYR A 394 1.54 10.43 -9.71
C TYR A 394 1.20 11.47 -10.78
N VAL A 395 1.11 12.74 -10.35
CA VAL A 395 1.17 13.92 -11.22
C VAL A 395 2.32 14.78 -10.75
N ASP A 396 3.22 15.17 -11.67
CA ASP A 396 4.42 15.99 -11.40
C ASP A 396 5.26 15.47 -10.23
N GLY A 397 5.38 14.15 -10.15
CA GLY A 397 6.11 13.44 -9.11
C GLY A 397 5.38 13.34 -7.75
N VAL A 398 4.19 13.91 -7.62
CA VAL A 398 3.39 13.86 -6.39
C VAL A 398 2.43 12.68 -6.44
N LEU A 399 2.52 11.79 -5.45
CA LEU A 399 1.60 10.66 -5.28
C LEU A 399 0.19 11.18 -4.95
N PHE A 400 -0.81 10.76 -5.73
CA PHE A 400 -2.20 11.14 -5.46
C PHE A 400 -3.16 9.94 -5.29
N GLY A 401 -2.74 8.74 -5.65
CA GLY A 401 -3.55 7.57 -5.51
C GLY A 401 -2.75 6.29 -5.39
N SER A 402 -3.34 5.29 -4.75
CA SER A 402 -2.72 4.00 -4.50
C SER A 402 -3.79 2.91 -4.46
N GLN A 403 -3.60 1.87 -5.25
CA GLN A 403 -4.47 0.71 -5.27
C GLN A 403 -3.66 -0.55 -4.92
N PRO A 404 -3.77 -1.06 -3.68
CA PRO A 404 -3.11 -2.30 -3.31
C PRO A 404 -3.84 -3.50 -3.91
N LYS A 405 -3.09 -4.58 -4.14
CA LYS A 405 -3.62 -5.90 -4.46
C LYS A 405 -4.35 -6.45 -3.23
N VAL A 406 -5.68 -6.52 -3.30
CA VAL A 406 -6.51 -6.92 -2.14
C VAL A 406 -7.07 -8.33 -2.24
N ASP A 407 -6.94 -8.99 -3.40
CA ASP A 407 -7.51 -10.31 -3.63
C ASP A 407 -6.71 -11.13 -4.65
N ARG A 408 -7.16 -12.39 -4.86
CA ARG A 408 -6.58 -13.34 -5.81
C ARG A 408 -6.94 -13.03 -7.27
N ASP A 409 -7.96 -12.21 -7.50
CA ASP A 409 -8.50 -11.92 -8.84
C ASP A 409 -7.79 -10.72 -9.50
N TRP A 410 -6.62 -10.33 -8.96
CA TRP A 410 -5.75 -9.30 -9.49
C TRP A 410 -5.19 -9.67 -10.86
N VAL A 411 -5.64 -8.94 -11.90
CA VAL A 411 -5.27 -9.21 -13.30
C VAL A 411 -4.07 -8.40 -13.79
N PHE A 412 -3.45 -7.58 -12.94
CA PHE A 412 -2.35 -6.69 -13.31
C PHE A 412 -0.98 -7.33 -12.98
N ASP A 413 -0.76 -8.57 -13.42
CA ASP A 413 0.46 -9.34 -13.12
C ASP A 413 1.09 -10.00 -14.35
N HIS A 414 0.70 -9.55 -15.55
CA HIS A 414 1.22 -10.00 -16.83
C HIS A 414 1.63 -8.82 -17.70
N GLU A 415 1.92 -9.05 -18.98
CA GLU A 415 2.32 -8.02 -19.94
C GLU A 415 1.14 -7.13 -20.35
N PHE A 416 1.39 -5.82 -20.45
CA PHE A 416 0.49 -4.80 -20.98
C PHE A 416 1.16 -4.02 -22.10
N TYR A 417 0.38 -3.54 -23.07
CA TYR A 417 0.83 -2.64 -24.12
C TYR A 417 0.27 -1.23 -23.93
N LEU A 418 0.97 -0.22 -24.47
CA LEU A 418 0.58 1.19 -24.36
C LEU A 418 -0.46 1.59 -25.39
N ILE A 419 -1.28 2.54 -25.01
CA ILE A 419 -2.28 3.21 -25.85
C ILE A 419 -2.24 4.71 -25.55
N MET A 420 -2.29 5.53 -26.61
CA MET A 420 -2.50 6.96 -26.52
C MET A 420 -3.54 7.39 -27.57
N ASN A 421 -4.51 8.19 -27.16
CA ASN A 421 -5.58 8.67 -28.04
C ASN A 421 -6.21 9.97 -27.56
N LEU A 422 -6.90 10.63 -28.49
CA LEU A 422 -7.82 11.71 -28.18
C LEU A 422 -9.22 11.36 -28.68
N ALA A 423 -10.10 10.96 -27.78
CA ALA A 423 -11.50 10.67 -28.04
C ALA A 423 -12.35 11.95 -27.98
N MET A 424 -13.51 11.92 -28.66
CA MET A 424 -14.49 12.98 -28.66
C MET A 424 -15.87 12.45 -28.21
N GLY A 425 -16.51 13.16 -27.27
CA GLY A 425 -17.80 12.74 -26.73
C GLY A 425 -17.71 11.49 -25.85
N GLY A 426 -18.65 10.58 -26.07
CA GLY A 426 -18.69 9.29 -25.33
C GLY A 426 -19.16 9.40 -23.90
N ASN A 427 -19.07 8.26 -23.19
CA ASN A 427 -19.58 8.14 -21.82
C ASN A 427 -18.86 9.09 -20.84
N LEU A 428 -17.53 9.21 -20.94
CA LEU A 428 -16.73 10.03 -20.04
C LEU A 428 -16.54 11.46 -20.58
N GLY A 429 -16.28 11.65 -21.88
CA GLY A 429 -16.13 12.97 -22.50
C GLY A 429 -17.40 13.81 -22.38
N GLY A 430 -18.56 13.17 -22.56
CA GLY A 430 -19.86 13.80 -22.46
C GLY A 430 -20.24 14.63 -23.69
N PRO A 431 -21.16 15.59 -23.55
CA PRO A 431 -21.55 16.48 -24.66
C PRO A 431 -20.38 17.30 -25.18
N ILE A 432 -20.28 17.39 -26.51
CA ILE A 432 -19.25 18.22 -27.16
C ILE A 432 -19.72 19.67 -27.16
N GLU A 433 -18.84 20.59 -26.81
CA GLU A 433 -19.10 22.02 -26.76
C GLU A 433 -19.50 22.56 -28.15
N SER A 434 -20.54 23.39 -28.17
CA SER A 434 -21.01 24.01 -29.42
C SER A 434 -19.95 24.94 -29.99
N GLY A 435 -19.64 24.79 -31.28
CA GLY A 435 -18.62 25.60 -31.95
C GLY A 435 -17.19 25.04 -31.84
N LEU A 436 -16.96 24.02 -31.03
CA LEU A 436 -15.68 23.32 -31.04
C LEU A 436 -15.53 22.59 -32.36
N ASN A 437 -14.45 22.85 -33.12
CA ASN A 437 -14.14 22.21 -34.38
C ASN A 437 -12.74 21.62 -34.48
N LYS A 438 -11.90 21.90 -33.48
CA LYS A 438 -10.57 21.36 -33.32
C LYS A 438 -10.21 21.28 -31.82
N ALA A 439 -9.57 20.16 -31.43
CA ALA A 439 -8.89 19.99 -30.16
C ALA A 439 -7.55 19.28 -30.38
N SER A 440 -6.61 19.45 -29.49
CA SER A 440 -5.28 18.84 -29.60
C SER A 440 -4.79 18.37 -28.23
N MET A 441 -4.05 17.27 -28.23
CA MET A 441 -3.32 16.71 -27.09
C MET A 441 -1.89 16.44 -27.54
N SER A 442 -0.90 16.72 -26.68
CA SER A 442 0.50 16.55 -27.05
C SER A 442 1.26 15.71 -26.03
N PHE A 443 2.13 14.84 -26.52
CA PHE A 443 3.07 14.04 -25.74
C PHE A 443 4.48 14.51 -26.06
N ASP A 444 5.22 15.00 -25.04
CA ASP A 444 6.61 15.43 -25.20
C ASP A 444 7.54 14.22 -25.18
N TRP A 445 7.33 13.32 -24.23
CA TRP A 445 8.06 12.06 -24.13
C TRP A 445 7.27 11.02 -23.34
N ILE A 446 7.68 9.74 -23.51
CA ILE A 446 7.22 8.59 -22.72
C ILE A 446 8.45 7.83 -22.21
N ARG A 447 8.51 7.50 -20.93
CA ARG A 447 9.64 6.80 -20.32
C ARG A 447 9.18 5.63 -19.45
N PHE A 448 9.99 4.59 -19.45
CA PHE A 448 9.76 3.42 -18.61
C PHE A 448 11.03 3.07 -17.82
N SER A 449 10.86 2.84 -16.52
CA SER A 449 11.93 2.52 -15.58
C SER A 449 11.60 1.31 -14.73
N SER A 450 12.58 0.48 -14.38
CA SER A 450 12.43 -0.48 -13.29
C SER A 450 12.43 0.24 -11.94
N ILE A 451 11.75 -0.35 -10.96
CA ILE A 451 11.68 0.11 -9.57
C ILE A 451 12.40 -0.94 -8.71
N ASN A 452 13.54 -0.60 -8.10
CA ASN A 452 14.34 -1.54 -7.31
C ASN A 452 14.66 -2.84 -8.07
N GLY A 453 14.89 -2.73 -9.39
CA GLY A 453 15.15 -3.87 -10.27
C GLY A 453 13.90 -4.62 -10.76
N VAL A 454 12.71 -4.24 -10.35
CA VAL A 454 11.43 -4.81 -10.82
C VAL A 454 10.91 -3.96 -11.98
N GLY A 455 10.65 -4.59 -13.12
CA GLY A 455 10.16 -3.96 -14.36
C GLY A 455 10.80 -4.57 -15.58
N GLU A 456 10.00 -4.84 -16.61
CA GLU A 456 10.42 -5.49 -17.84
C GLU A 456 9.90 -4.74 -19.06
N VAL A 457 10.76 -4.64 -20.10
CA VAL A 457 10.40 -4.21 -21.46
C VAL A 457 10.45 -5.43 -22.36
N ILE A 458 9.34 -5.75 -23.00
CA ILE A 458 9.17 -6.92 -23.89
C ILE A 458 9.09 -6.43 -25.31
N LYS A 459 10.14 -6.69 -26.13
CA LYS A 459 10.22 -6.33 -27.55
C LYS A 459 9.92 -7.55 -28.41
N ARG A 460 9.20 -7.35 -29.51
CA ARG A 460 8.87 -8.39 -30.49
C ARG A 460 9.32 -8.00 -31.89
#